data_d17d9d25eb4449ccaf7cb68b125d042c
#
_entry.id   d17d9d25eb4449ccaf7cb68b125d042c
#
_cell.length_a   1.000
_cell.length_b   1.000
_cell.length_c   1.000
_cell.angle_alpha   90.00
_cell.angle_beta   90.00
_cell.angle_gamma   90.00
#
_symmetry.space_group_name_H-M   'P 1'
#
loop_
_entity.id
_entity.type
_entity.pdbx_description
1 polymer ?
#
loop_
_entity_poly.entity_id
_entity_poly.type
_entity_poly.pdbx_seq_one_letter_code
_entity_poly.pdbx_strand_id
1 'polypeptide(L)'
;LPAIGDCWRNDSIEKIAGLRPTLIVGSVPFHPETVARILTIPAQFLALNPRSLADIESDVRTLARITNRSAHGRRVIIRMRREFARIRLLAPKFSRRPGIYSEAWPNPRISSPPWVAELIALCGGEMVVKAGARVADEAVALARPDIILLAWAATGSRADPRKAFSNPAWKSVPAIHHKRVFVIRDELLNTPGPPLLAGAREIQRILQQFTRDMA
;
A
#
# COMPACT_ATOMS: atom_id res chain seq x y z
N LEU A 1 -21.86 10.61 4.97
CA LEU A 1 -20.87 11.49 5.60
C LEU A 1 -20.32 12.45 4.54
N PRO A 2 -20.12 13.74 4.88
CA PRO A 2 -19.54 14.68 3.95
C PRO A 2 -18.10 14.30 3.59
N ALA A 3 -17.74 14.42 2.31
CA ALA A 3 -16.37 14.24 1.84
C ALA A 3 -15.58 15.53 2.05
N ILE A 4 -14.43 15.44 2.70
CA ILE A 4 -13.55 16.59 2.94
C ILE A 4 -12.54 16.81 1.80
N GLY A 5 -12.47 15.91 0.83
CA GLY A 5 -11.56 15.99 -0.31
C GLY A 5 -10.15 15.54 0.03
N ASP A 6 -9.17 16.08 -0.69
CA ASP A 6 -7.76 15.78 -0.50
C ASP A 6 -7.23 16.51 0.75
N CYS A 7 -6.92 15.74 1.80
CA CYS A 7 -6.42 16.30 3.07
C CYS A 7 -5.03 16.95 2.99
N TRP A 8 -4.36 16.85 1.86
CA TRP A 8 -3.10 17.55 1.58
C TRP A 8 -3.30 19.00 1.10
N ARG A 9 -4.53 19.37 0.76
CA ARG A 9 -4.86 20.71 0.30
C ARG A 9 -5.28 21.61 1.46
N ASN A 10 -4.89 22.88 1.39
CA ASN A 10 -5.17 23.84 2.45
C ASN A 10 -6.67 24.05 2.73
N ASP A 11 -7.51 23.97 1.70
CA ASP A 11 -8.97 24.11 1.82
C ASP A 11 -9.65 22.98 2.61
N SER A 12 -8.99 21.84 2.75
CA SER A 12 -9.52 20.70 3.52
C SER A 12 -9.49 20.94 5.03
N ILE A 13 -8.54 21.72 5.55
CA ILE A 13 -8.42 22.02 6.99
C ILE A 13 -9.64 22.83 7.46
N GLU A 14 -10.06 23.81 6.68
CA GLU A 14 -11.24 24.63 6.99
C GLU A 14 -12.53 23.79 6.96
N LYS A 15 -12.63 22.88 5.98
CA LYS A 15 -13.75 21.93 5.90
C LYS A 15 -13.77 21.00 7.13
N ILE A 16 -12.61 20.50 7.57
CA ILE A 16 -12.50 19.68 8.80
C ILE A 16 -12.96 20.51 10.01
N ALA A 17 -12.45 21.73 10.17
CA ALA A 17 -12.84 22.61 11.27
C ALA A 17 -14.35 22.91 11.28
N GLY A 18 -14.93 23.16 10.09
CA GLY A 18 -16.36 23.41 9.91
C GLY A 18 -17.26 22.25 10.34
N LEU A 19 -16.76 21.01 10.32
CA LEU A 19 -17.47 19.84 10.83
C LEU A 19 -17.49 19.76 12.38
N ARG A 20 -16.74 20.61 13.06
CA ARG A 20 -16.59 20.62 14.54
C ARG A 20 -16.37 19.22 15.13
N PRO A 21 -15.33 18.49 14.66
CA PRO A 21 -15.08 17.14 15.14
C PRO A 21 -14.62 17.17 16.59
N THR A 22 -14.90 16.09 17.32
CA THR A 22 -14.28 15.83 18.64
C THR A 22 -13.02 14.97 18.51
N LEU A 23 -12.90 14.23 17.40
CA LEU A 23 -11.75 13.39 17.08
C LEU A 23 -11.46 13.48 15.58
N ILE A 24 -10.20 13.70 15.24
CA ILE A 24 -9.64 13.61 13.89
C ILE A 24 -8.71 12.42 13.86
N VAL A 25 -8.88 11.54 12.86
CA VAL A 25 -7.99 10.39 12.64
C VAL A 25 -7.23 10.62 11.33
N GLY A 26 -5.91 10.63 11.41
CA GLY A 26 -5.03 10.69 10.24
C GLY A 26 -4.18 9.45 10.10
N SER A 27 -3.82 9.09 8.89
CA SER A 27 -2.89 8.01 8.59
C SER A 27 -1.75 8.52 7.70
N VAL A 28 -0.62 7.84 7.76
CA VAL A 28 0.56 8.16 6.94
C VAL A 28 0.24 8.17 5.44
N PRO A 29 1.01 8.97 4.66
CA PRO A 29 2.11 9.84 5.02
C PRO A 29 1.62 11.15 5.68
N PHE A 30 2.40 11.74 6.59
CA PHE A 30 2.06 13.00 7.23
C PHE A 30 2.87 14.16 6.63
N HIS A 31 2.21 15.27 6.34
CA HIS A 31 2.84 16.56 6.05
C HIS A 31 2.93 17.38 7.32
N PRO A 32 4.12 17.83 7.76
CA PRO A 32 4.28 18.58 9.01
C PRO A 32 3.38 19.83 9.10
N GLU A 33 3.31 20.60 8.00
CA GLU A 33 2.46 21.80 7.93
C GLU A 33 0.96 21.47 8.07
N THR A 34 0.50 20.40 7.43
CA THR A 34 -0.91 19.95 7.55
C THR A 34 -1.21 19.50 8.97
N VAL A 35 -0.30 18.75 9.59
CA VAL A 35 -0.45 18.32 10.99
C VAL A 35 -0.48 19.53 11.94
N ALA A 36 0.42 20.50 11.76
CA ALA A 36 0.43 21.71 12.56
C ALA A 36 -0.91 22.48 12.48
N ARG A 37 -1.49 22.58 11.31
CA ARG A 37 -2.82 23.20 11.13
C ARG A 37 -3.95 22.36 11.72
N ILE A 38 -3.92 21.03 11.61
CA ILE A 38 -4.90 20.15 12.26
C ILE A 38 -4.90 20.38 13.78
N LEU A 39 -3.72 20.54 14.38
CA LEU A 39 -3.57 20.74 15.82
C LEU A 39 -4.12 22.11 16.31
N THR A 40 -4.43 23.05 15.43
CA THR A 40 -5.15 24.29 15.79
C THR A 40 -6.66 24.09 15.94
N ILE A 41 -7.20 22.95 15.45
CA ILE A 41 -8.63 22.63 15.58
C ILE A 41 -8.87 22.11 17.01
N PRO A 42 -9.93 22.56 17.73
CA PRO A 42 -10.22 22.10 19.11
C PRO A 42 -10.82 20.67 19.08
N ALA A 43 -10.00 19.70 18.69
CA ALA A 43 -10.32 18.29 18.58
C ALA A 43 -9.12 17.45 18.99
N GLN A 44 -9.36 16.21 19.44
CA GLN A 44 -8.28 15.24 19.61
C GLN A 44 -7.76 14.80 18.24
N PHE A 45 -6.45 14.62 18.12
CA PHE A 45 -5.85 14.09 16.91
C PHE A 45 -5.18 12.74 17.17
N LEU A 46 -5.62 11.71 16.46
CA LEU A 46 -5.01 10.38 16.46
C LEU A 46 -4.25 10.16 15.15
N ALA A 47 -2.93 10.13 15.24
CA ALA A 47 -2.04 9.82 14.11
C ALA A 47 -1.73 8.32 14.07
N LEU A 48 -2.13 7.65 12.98
CA LEU A 48 -1.84 6.24 12.73
C LEU A 48 -0.63 6.12 11.81
N ASN A 49 0.41 5.40 12.24
CA ASN A 49 1.64 5.21 11.48
C ASN A 49 2.06 3.74 11.44
N PRO A 50 1.24 2.86 10.83
CA PRO A 50 1.57 1.45 10.75
C PRO A 50 2.80 1.24 9.86
N ARG A 51 3.64 0.26 10.23
CA ARG A 51 4.80 -0.19 9.46
C ARG A 51 4.75 -1.66 9.11
N SER A 52 3.76 -2.38 9.65
CA SER A 52 3.57 -3.81 9.49
C SER A 52 2.09 -4.16 9.43
N LEU A 53 1.77 -5.39 9.01
CA LEU A 53 0.40 -5.92 9.12
C LEU A 53 -0.04 -6.03 10.58
N ALA A 54 0.88 -6.27 11.50
CA ALA A 54 0.60 -6.30 12.94
C ALA A 54 0.22 -4.92 13.48
N ASP A 55 0.88 -3.85 13.04
CA ASP A 55 0.52 -2.48 13.41
C ASP A 55 -0.87 -2.12 12.89
N ILE A 56 -1.21 -2.52 11.66
CA ILE A 56 -2.55 -2.32 11.09
C ILE A 56 -3.63 -3.01 11.94
N GLU A 57 -3.36 -4.22 12.44
CA GLU A 57 -4.28 -4.87 13.38
C GLU A 57 -4.41 -4.10 14.70
N SER A 58 -3.32 -3.51 15.18
CA SER A 58 -3.32 -2.66 16.37
C SER A 58 -4.14 -1.39 16.15
N ASP A 59 -4.01 -0.76 14.99
CA ASP A 59 -4.78 0.42 14.60
C ASP A 59 -6.28 0.09 14.52
N VAL A 60 -6.67 -1.03 13.91
CA VAL A 60 -8.06 -1.51 13.89
C VAL A 60 -8.59 -1.71 15.31
N ARG A 61 -7.77 -2.26 16.22
CA ARG A 61 -8.16 -2.45 17.63
C ARG A 61 -8.35 -1.12 18.34
N THR A 62 -7.45 -0.17 18.11
CA THR A 62 -7.50 1.18 18.69
C THR A 62 -8.76 1.91 18.23
N LEU A 63 -9.00 1.96 16.91
CA LEU A 63 -10.19 2.58 16.33
C LEU A 63 -11.48 1.95 16.85
N ALA A 64 -11.51 0.61 16.97
CA ALA A 64 -12.67 -0.11 17.49
C ALA A 64 -12.96 0.21 18.98
N ARG A 65 -11.92 0.46 19.78
CA ARG A 65 -12.08 0.88 21.18
C ARG A 65 -12.64 2.30 21.28
N ILE A 66 -12.05 3.25 20.56
CA ILE A 66 -12.45 4.67 20.61
C ILE A 66 -13.89 4.85 20.12
N THR A 67 -14.31 4.05 19.13
CA THR A 67 -15.67 4.09 18.57
C THR A 67 -16.66 3.19 19.30
N ASN A 68 -16.25 2.59 20.46
CA ASN A 68 -17.06 1.63 21.21
C ASN A 68 -17.55 0.44 20.37
N ARG A 69 -16.72 -0.06 19.46
CA ARG A 69 -17.00 -1.16 18.51
C ARG A 69 -16.03 -2.33 18.65
N SER A 70 -15.51 -2.58 19.87
CA SER A 70 -14.46 -3.59 20.13
C SER A 70 -14.80 -4.99 19.61
N ALA A 71 -16.04 -5.44 19.73
CA ALA A 71 -16.47 -6.74 19.21
C ALA A 71 -16.39 -6.78 17.67
N HIS A 72 -16.74 -5.68 16.99
CA HIS A 72 -16.62 -5.56 15.53
C HIS A 72 -15.14 -5.58 15.09
N GLY A 73 -14.29 -4.79 15.75
CA GLY A 73 -12.84 -4.78 15.48
C GLY A 73 -12.21 -6.16 15.61
N ARG A 74 -12.56 -6.93 16.65
CA ARG A 74 -12.09 -8.31 16.79
C ARG A 74 -12.50 -9.19 15.59
N ARG A 75 -13.74 -9.09 15.13
CA ARG A 75 -14.21 -9.86 13.94
C ARG A 75 -13.44 -9.50 12.68
N VAL A 76 -13.16 -8.20 12.47
CA VAL A 76 -12.36 -7.72 11.33
C VAL A 76 -10.95 -8.33 11.39
N ILE A 77 -10.27 -8.25 12.53
CA ILE A 77 -8.91 -8.78 12.72
C ILE A 77 -8.88 -10.30 12.48
N ILE A 78 -9.82 -11.05 13.08
CA ILE A 78 -9.91 -12.51 12.89
C ILE A 78 -10.10 -12.85 11.40
N ARG A 79 -10.97 -12.12 10.70
CA ARG A 79 -11.18 -12.31 9.26
C ARG A 79 -9.89 -12.04 8.48
N MET A 80 -9.19 -10.94 8.77
CA MET A 80 -7.93 -10.61 8.10
C MET A 80 -6.88 -11.71 8.31
N ARG A 81 -6.68 -12.15 9.54
CA ARG A 81 -5.73 -13.23 9.87
C ARG A 81 -6.04 -14.54 9.14
N ARG A 82 -7.31 -14.96 9.11
CA ARG A 82 -7.75 -16.18 8.42
C ARG A 82 -7.49 -16.09 6.92
N GLU A 83 -7.81 -14.96 6.30
CA GLU A 83 -7.59 -14.79 4.86
C GLU A 83 -6.11 -14.70 4.51
N PHE A 84 -5.30 -13.99 5.28
CA PHE A 84 -3.85 -13.97 5.07
C PHE A 84 -3.21 -15.36 5.27
N ALA A 85 -3.66 -16.13 6.27
CA ALA A 85 -3.20 -17.51 6.46
C ALA A 85 -3.58 -18.39 5.26
N ARG A 86 -4.79 -18.24 4.71
CA ARG A 86 -5.24 -18.96 3.51
C ARG A 86 -4.40 -18.60 2.29
N ILE A 87 -4.16 -17.29 2.06
CA ILE A 87 -3.33 -16.82 0.95
C ILE A 87 -1.92 -17.40 1.06
N ARG A 88 -1.31 -17.37 2.26
CA ARG A 88 0.01 -17.96 2.51
C ARG A 88 0.04 -19.46 2.20
N LEU A 89 -0.99 -20.19 2.62
CA LEU A 89 -1.09 -21.64 2.38
C LEU A 89 -1.18 -21.96 0.88
N LEU A 90 -1.87 -21.12 0.11
CA LEU A 90 -2.09 -21.28 -1.33
C LEU A 90 -1.04 -20.53 -2.17
N ALA A 91 -0.03 -19.92 -1.54
CA ALA A 91 1.03 -19.22 -2.25
C ALA A 91 1.86 -20.21 -3.09
N PRO A 92 2.22 -19.86 -4.33
CA PRO A 92 3.11 -20.68 -5.15
C PRO A 92 4.45 -20.91 -4.44
N LYS A 93 4.98 -22.11 -4.58
CA LYS A 93 6.33 -22.44 -4.09
C LYS A 93 7.32 -22.23 -5.23
N PHE A 94 8.29 -21.38 -5.01
CA PHE A 94 9.34 -21.09 -5.97
C PHE A 94 10.69 -21.63 -5.47
N SER A 95 11.54 -22.12 -6.35
CA SER A 95 12.96 -22.45 -6.04
C SER A 95 13.73 -21.17 -5.67
N ARG A 96 13.45 -20.05 -6.36
CA ARG A 96 13.86 -18.68 -6.04
C ARG A 96 12.62 -17.79 -6.02
N ARG A 97 12.42 -17.04 -4.94
CA ARG A 97 11.30 -16.09 -4.87
C ARG A 97 11.41 -15.05 -5.98
N PRO A 98 10.33 -14.78 -6.72
CA PRO A 98 10.33 -13.70 -7.70
C PRO A 98 10.59 -12.36 -7.03
N GLY A 99 11.52 -11.59 -7.59
CA GLY A 99 11.79 -10.22 -7.17
C GLY A 99 10.70 -9.28 -7.65
N ILE A 100 10.10 -8.52 -6.75
CA ILE A 100 9.00 -7.59 -7.05
C ILE A 100 9.41 -6.17 -6.68
N TYR A 101 9.25 -5.24 -7.61
CA TYR A 101 9.22 -3.82 -7.33
C TYR A 101 7.78 -3.35 -7.28
N SER A 102 7.36 -2.76 -6.16
CA SER A 102 6.03 -2.17 -6.01
C SER A 102 6.15 -0.66 -5.79
N GLU A 103 5.48 0.13 -6.63
CA GLU A 103 5.57 1.59 -6.68
C GLU A 103 4.26 2.22 -6.23
N ALA A 104 4.36 3.10 -5.20
CA ALA A 104 3.22 3.87 -4.68
C ALA A 104 3.11 5.28 -5.30
N TRP A 105 4.20 5.84 -5.85
CA TRP A 105 4.22 7.17 -6.45
C TRP A 105 5.31 7.29 -7.51
N PRO A 106 5.04 7.90 -8.68
CA PRO A 106 5.98 7.90 -9.80
C PRO A 106 6.98 9.07 -9.81
N ASN A 107 6.67 10.21 -9.17
CA ASN A 107 7.54 11.40 -9.20
C ASN A 107 7.34 12.31 -7.95
N PRO A 108 8.32 12.38 -7.02
CA PRO A 108 9.50 11.52 -6.98
C PRO A 108 9.08 10.05 -6.80
N ARG A 109 9.87 9.12 -7.34
CA ARG A 109 9.57 7.70 -7.25
C ARG A 109 9.62 7.23 -5.80
N ILE A 110 8.50 6.65 -5.34
CA ILE A 110 8.36 6.13 -3.97
C ILE A 110 7.87 4.69 -4.05
N SER A 111 8.59 3.78 -3.42
CA SER A 111 8.19 2.38 -3.30
C SER A 111 6.98 2.24 -2.36
N SER A 112 6.21 1.17 -2.54
CA SER A 112 5.05 0.88 -1.70
C SER A 112 5.41 0.72 -0.22
N PRO A 113 4.46 0.98 0.68
CA PRO A 113 4.68 0.95 2.12
C PRO A 113 5.21 -0.40 2.65
N PRO A 114 5.81 -0.43 3.86
CA PRO A 114 6.41 -1.65 4.43
C PRO A 114 5.45 -2.84 4.55
N TRP A 115 4.18 -2.62 4.89
CA TRP A 115 3.18 -3.71 4.94
C TRP A 115 2.93 -4.36 3.58
N VAL A 116 3.21 -3.67 2.46
CA VAL A 116 3.11 -4.25 1.11
C VAL A 116 4.24 -5.25 0.88
N ALA A 117 5.44 -4.99 1.41
CA ALA A 117 6.52 -5.97 1.38
C ALA A 117 6.14 -7.27 2.13
N GLU A 118 5.44 -7.14 3.28
CA GLU A 118 4.90 -8.30 4.01
C GLU A 118 3.82 -9.04 3.20
N LEU A 119 2.93 -8.32 2.48
CA LEU A 119 1.95 -8.95 1.60
C LEU A 119 2.61 -9.70 0.45
N ILE A 120 3.63 -9.11 -0.18
CA ILE A 120 4.42 -9.75 -1.23
C ILE A 120 5.07 -11.04 -0.71
N ALA A 121 5.70 -10.97 0.47
CA ALA A 121 6.34 -12.13 1.11
C ALA A 121 5.33 -13.23 1.47
N LEU A 122 4.15 -12.83 1.95
CA LEU A 122 3.04 -13.73 2.27
C LEU A 122 2.52 -14.47 1.03
N CYS A 123 2.56 -13.82 -0.14
CA CYS A 123 2.17 -14.40 -1.43
C CYS A 123 3.28 -15.21 -2.11
N GLY A 124 4.49 -15.28 -1.52
CA GLY A 124 5.62 -16.08 -2.05
C GLY A 124 6.65 -15.29 -2.87
N GLY A 125 6.49 -13.97 -3.01
CA GLY A 125 7.46 -13.07 -3.65
C GLY A 125 8.44 -12.45 -2.67
N GLU A 126 9.29 -11.56 -3.17
CA GLU A 126 10.23 -10.75 -2.40
C GLU A 126 10.26 -9.32 -2.93
N MET A 127 10.13 -8.32 -2.06
CA MET A 127 10.29 -6.93 -2.47
C MET A 127 11.77 -6.59 -2.57
N VAL A 128 12.25 -6.22 -3.77
CA VAL A 128 13.69 -6.09 -4.07
C VAL A 128 14.28 -4.71 -3.81
N VAL A 129 13.46 -3.73 -3.39
CA VAL A 129 13.91 -2.40 -2.97
C VAL A 129 13.39 -2.10 -1.57
N LYS A 130 14.01 -1.12 -0.89
CA LYS A 130 13.54 -0.69 0.43
C LYS A 130 12.10 -0.17 0.34
N ALA A 131 11.20 -0.75 1.13
CA ALA A 131 9.80 -0.35 1.18
C ALA A 131 9.62 1.04 1.82
N GLY A 132 8.65 1.82 1.33
CA GLY A 132 8.29 3.14 1.84
C GLY A 132 9.38 4.19 1.65
N ALA A 133 10.26 4.03 0.68
CA ALA A 133 11.41 4.92 0.46
C ALA A 133 11.37 5.58 -0.93
N ARG A 134 12.06 6.72 -1.06
CA ARG A 134 12.44 7.23 -2.38
C ARG A 134 13.40 6.27 -3.03
N VAL A 135 13.21 5.99 -4.31
CA VAL A 135 13.99 5.02 -5.08
C VAL A 135 14.45 5.68 -6.38
N ALA A 136 15.76 5.63 -6.66
CA ALA A 136 16.29 6.06 -7.94
C ALA A 136 15.98 5.02 -9.03
N ASP A 137 15.90 5.44 -10.28
CA ASP A 137 15.66 4.55 -11.43
C ASP A 137 16.73 3.47 -11.54
N GLU A 138 17.98 3.86 -11.28
CA GLU A 138 19.16 2.99 -11.31
C GLU A 138 19.09 1.91 -10.23
N ALA A 139 18.55 2.25 -9.04
CA ALA A 139 18.38 1.29 -7.96
C ALA A 139 17.35 0.21 -8.32
N VAL A 140 16.26 0.57 -9.00
CA VAL A 140 15.30 -0.39 -9.54
C VAL A 140 15.94 -1.25 -10.63
N ALA A 141 16.71 -0.64 -11.52
CA ALA A 141 17.40 -1.36 -12.60
C ALA A 141 18.43 -2.36 -12.03
N LEU A 142 19.20 -1.96 -11.01
CA LEU A 142 20.18 -2.83 -10.34
C LEU A 142 19.52 -3.99 -9.59
N ALA A 143 18.36 -3.74 -8.98
CA ALA A 143 17.58 -4.76 -8.26
C ALA A 143 16.94 -5.79 -9.20
N ARG A 144 16.87 -5.52 -10.52
CA ARG A 144 16.41 -6.43 -11.57
C ARG A 144 15.11 -7.17 -11.23
N PRO A 145 14.00 -6.46 -10.90
CA PRO A 145 12.76 -7.11 -10.55
C PRO A 145 12.23 -8.00 -11.67
N ASP A 146 11.67 -9.16 -11.30
CA ASP A 146 10.95 -10.07 -12.18
C ASP A 146 9.55 -9.54 -12.53
N ILE A 147 8.97 -8.73 -11.61
CA ILE A 147 7.62 -8.17 -11.69
C ILE A 147 7.65 -6.72 -11.18
N ILE A 148 6.89 -5.83 -11.84
CA ILE A 148 6.64 -4.47 -11.37
C ILE A 148 5.15 -4.31 -11.08
N LEU A 149 4.81 -3.79 -9.89
CA LEU A 149 3.46 -3.44 -9.49
C LEU A 149 3.34 -1.92 -9.40
N LEU A 150 2.36 -1.34 -10.10
CA LEU A 150 2.07 0.09 -10.06
C LEU A 150 0.76 0.30 -9.28
N ALA A 151 0.87 0.90 -8.09
CA ALA A 151 -0.27 1.23 -7.23
C ALA A 151 -0.19 2.71 -6.84
N TRP A 152 -0.21 3.61 -7.84
CA TRP A 152 0.01 5.04 -7.63
C TRP A 152 -1.14 5.67 -6.86
N ALA A 153 -0.81 6.29 -5.73
CA ALA A 153 -1.77 6.93 -4.84
C ALA A 153 -2.68 7.91 -5.56
N ALA A 154 -3.95 7.92 -5.18
CA ALA A 154 -5.01 8.74 -5.75
C ALA A 154 -5.30 8.55 -7.26
N THR A 155 -4.79 7.48 -7.86
CA THR A 155 -5.07 7.18 -9.28
C THR A 155 -6.08 6.05 -9.48
N GLY A 156 -6.39 5.28 -8.44
CA GLY A 156 -7.18 4.05 -8.56
C GLY A 156 -6.49 3.06 -9.52
N SER A 157 -7.15 2.70 -10.58
CA SER A 157 -6.61 1.83 -11.64
C SER A 157 -6.00 2.60 -12.83
N ARG A 158 -5.85 3.94 -12.74
CA ARG A 158 -5.40 4.79 -13.85
C ARG A 158 -3.89 4.98 -13.92
N ALA A 159 -3.11 4.25 -13.12
CA ALA A 159 -1.66 4.21 -13.29
C ALA A 159 -1.31 3.77 -14.72
N ASP A 160 -0.38 4.48 -15.37
CA ASP A 160 -0.03 4.21 -16.78
C ASP A 160 1.23 3.35 -16.86
N PRO A 161 1.11 2.06 -17.22
CA PRO A 161 2.25 1.16 -17.32
C PRO A 161 3.23 1.56 -18.43
N ARG A 162 2.80 2.36 -19.44
CA ARG A 162 3.68 2.85 -20.50
C ARG A 162 4.84 3.67 -19.95
N LYS A 163 4.65 4.36 -18.81
CA LYS A 163 5.72 5.09 -18.12
C LYS A 163 6.83 4.18 -17.61
N ALA A 164 6.51 2.95 -17.22
CA ALA A 164 7.53 1.96 -16.85
C ALA A 164 8.25 1.43 -18.10
N PHE A 165 7.52 1.10 -19.15
CA PHE A 165 8.08 0.59 -20.39
C PHE A 165 8.94 1.62 -21.15
N SER A 166 8.62 2.91 -21.05
CA SER A 166 9.37 4.00 -21.67
C SER A 166 10.56 4.50 -20.85
N ASN A 167 10.77 3.98 -19.64
CA ASN A 167 11.89 4.41 -18.78
C ASN A 167 13.22 3.90 -19.36
N PRO A 168 14.14 4.81 -19.78
CA PRO A 168 15.39 4.41 -20.42
C PRO A 168 16.32 3.62 -19.49
N ALA A 169 16.27 3.87 -18.19
CA ALA A 169 17.07 3.15 -17.20
C ALA A 169 16.60 1.70 -16.97
N TRP A 170 15.37 1.36 -17.38
CA TRP A 170 14.79 0.05 -17.11
C TRP A 170 14.80 -0.92 -18.30
N LYS A 171 15.40 -0.56 -19.43
CA LYS A 171 15.42 -1.40 -20.66
C LYS A 171 15.92 -2.82 -20.42
N SER A 172 16.89 -3.00 -19.49
CA SER A 172 17.45 -4.32 -19.16
C SER A 172 16.76 -5.03 -17.98
N VAL A 173 15.70 -4.42 -17.40
CA VAL A 173 14.97 -5.00 -16.27
C VAL A 173 14.12 -6.18 -16.76
N PRO A 174 14.20 -7.37 -16.11
CA PRO A 174 13.45 -8.56 -16.51
C PRO A 174 11.93 -8.32 -16.63
N ALA A 175 11.35 -7.57 -15.68
CA ALA A 175 9.93 -7.23 -15.71
C ALA A 175 9.52 -6.45 -16.97
N ILE A 176 10.38 -5.58 -17.49
CA ILE A 176 10.15 -4.80 -18.72
C ILE A 176 10.29 -5.69 -19.93
N HIS A 177 11.37 -6.48 -20.01
CA HIS A 177 11.64 -7.38 -21.11
C HIS A 177 10.51 -8.41 -21.33
N HIS A 178 9.99 -8.96 -20.21
CA HIS A 178 8.92 -9.95 -20.22
C HIS A 178 7.51 -9.36 -20.11
N LYS A 179 7.36 -8.03 -20.18
CA LYS A 179 6.07 -7.31 -20.08
C LYS A 179 5.29 -7.61 -18.79
N ARG A 180 6.00 -7.80 -17.67
CA ARG A 180 5.43 -8.14 -16.35
C ARG A 180 5.26 -6.89 -15.49
N VAL A 181 4.55 -5.90 -16.03
CA VAL A 181 4.18 -4.65 -15.34
C VAL A 181 2.67 -4.68 -15.14
N PHE A 182 2.22 -4.67 -13.89
CA PHE A 182 0.80 -4.78 -13.54
C PHE A 182 0.35 -3.55 -12.76
N VAL A 183 -0.87 -3.09 -13.05
CA VAL A 183 -1.53 -2.04 -12.30
C VAL A 183 -2.43 -2.69 -11.25
N ILE A 184 -2.26 -2.30 -10.00
CA ILE A 184 -3.15 -2.64 -8.90
C ILE A 184 -3.78 -1.35 -8.40
N ARG A 185 -5.08 -1.36 -8.11
CA ARG A 185 -5.77 -0.21 -7.56
C ARG A 185 -5.08 0.20 -6.26
N ASP A 186 -4.75 1.49 -6.14
CA ASP A 186 -3.92 2.01 -5.05
C ASP A 186 -4.52 1.75 -3.66
N GLU A 187 -5.84 1.86 -3.51
CA GLU A 187 -6.50 1.60 -2.24
C GLU A 187 -6.33 0.15 -1.74
N LEU A 188 -6.02 -0.79 -2.64
CA LEU A 188 -5.81 -2.19 -2.27
C LEU A 188 -4.42 -2.45 -1.66
N LEU A 189 -3.46 -1.54 -1.86
CA LEU A 189 -2.10 -1.66 -1.32
C LEU A 189 -1.75 -0.51 -0.37
N ASN A 190 -2.25 0.71 -0.64
CA ASN A 190 -1.84 1.90 0.10
C ASN A 190 -2.80 2.28 1.24
N THR A 191 -3.97 1.60 1.36
CA THR A 191 -4.89 1.82 2.48
C THR A 191 -4.66 0.77 3.57
N PRO A 192 -4.08 1.13 4.72
CA PRO A 192 -3.77 0.18 5.79
C PRO A 192 -5.06 -0.29 6.50
N GLY A 193 -5.57 -1.45 6.08
CA GLY A 193 -6.82 -2.01 6.60
C GLY A 193 -7.37 -3.18 5.78
N PRO A 194 -8.67 -3.50 5.91
CA PRO A 194 -9.30 -4.62 5.21
C PRO A 194 -9.13 -4.65 3.68
N PRO A 195 -8.99 -3.52 2.95
CA PRO A 195 -8.71 -3.55 1.51
C PRO A 195 -7.48 -4.35 1.12
N LEU A 196 -6.48 -4.45 2.00
CA LEU A 196 -5.26 -5.24 1.79
C LEU A 196 -5.52 -6.73 1.51
N LEU A 197 -6.67 -7.27 1.92
CA LEU A 197 -7.07 -8.64 1.58
C LEU A 197 -7.27 -8.83 0.07
N ALA A 198 -7.89 -7.85 -0.58
CA ALA A 198 -8.06 -7.88 -2.02
C ALA A 198 -6.71 -7.64 -2.73
N GLY A 199 -5.88 -6.73 -2.21
CA GLY A 199 -4.52 -6.50 -2.71
C GLY A 199 -3.65 -7.75 -2.66
N ALA A 200 -3.67 -8.48 -1.53
CA ALA A 200 -2.94 -9.74 -1.40
C ALA A 200 -3.42 -10.81 -2.40
N ARG A 201 -4.73 -10.89 -2.67
CA ARG A 201 -5.26 -11.81 -3.69
C ARG A 201 -4.82 -11.44 -5.11
N GLU A 202 -4.75 -10.14 -5.43
CA GLU A 202 -4.22 -9.69 -6.72
C GLU A 202 -2.73 -10.02 -6.86
N ILE A 203 -1.92 -9.78 -5.85
CA ILE A 203 -0.50 -10.19 -5.84
C ILE A 203 -0.39 -11.71 -6.03
N GLN A 204 -1.19 -12.50 -5.31
CA GLN A 204 -1.19 -13.95 -5.43
C GLN A 204 -1.55 -14.40 -6.85
N ARG A 205 -2.58 -13.80 -7.46
CA ARG A 205 -2.99 -14.09 -8.84
C ARG A 205 -1.86 -13.82 -9.84
N ILE A 206 -1.15 -12.68 -9.68
CA ILE A 206 0.00 -12.31 -10.51
C ILE A 206 1.13 -13.33 -10.35
N LEU A 207 1.43 -13.76 -9.14
CA LEU A 207 2.46 -14.76 -8.88
C LEU A 207 2.08 -16.16 -9.39
N GLN A 208 0.81 -16.54 -9.36
CA GLN A 208 0.32 -17.78 -9.97
C GLN A 208 0.44 -17.73 -11.51
N GLN A 209 0.19 -16.56 -12.13
CA GLN A 209 0.43 -16.38 -13.54
C GLN A 209 1.93 -16.49 -13.86
N PHE A 210 2.78 -15.82 -13.09
CA PHE A 210 4.24 -15.91 -13.23
C PHE A 210 4.75 -17.35 -13.19
N THR A 211 4.20 -18.21 -12.33
CA THR A 211 4.57 -19.64 -12.26
C THR A 211 4.27 -20.35 -13.59
N ARG A 212 3.12 -20.05 -14.19
CA ARG A 212 2.71 -20.67 -15.48
C ARG A 212 3.58 -20.22 -16.64
N ASP A 213 4.04 -18.97 -16.62
CA ASP A 213 4.90 -18.41 -17.68
C ASP A 213 6.34 -18.94 -17.57
N MET A 214 6.73 -19.57 -16.45
CA MET A 214 8.05 -20.14 -16.21
C MET A 214 8.11 -21.66 -16.39
N ALA A 215 6.94 -22.32 -16.48
CA ALA A 215 6.81 -23.77 -16.67
C ALA A 215 6.84 -24.14 -18.16
#